data_9ec0e33d1373892180a7a8403a177713
#
_entry.id   9ec0e33d1373892180a7a8403a177713
#
_cell.length_a   1.000
_cell.length_b   1.000
_cell.length_c   1.000
_cell.angle_alpha   90.00
_cell.angle_beta   90.00
_cell.angle_gamma   90.00
#
_symmetry.space_group_name_H-M   'P 1'
#
loop_
_entity.id
_entity.type
_entity.pdbx_description
1 polymer ?
#
loop_
_entity_poly.entity_id
_entity_poly.type
_entity_poly.pdbx_seq_one_letter_code
_entity_poly.pdbx_strand_id
1 'polypeptide(L)'
;ALIGPSGSGKSTLLQIAGLLEPPSDGEVLIDGENCTGNSDGLRTMLRRDYLGFVYQYHNLLPDFDAAENVILPQLIAGINYKEAKDKAMWLLQRLGLSNRENHRPAELSGGEQQRVAIARALANAPKLLLADEPTGNLDPNTSDNVFLTLLEVVKETGLSALIATHNIDLANKMDRVVSLQDGTLQGKINNRFLKNTENFY
;
A
#
# COMPACT_ATOMS: atom_id res chain seq x y z
N ALA A 1 -2.58 -1.25 -11.27
CA ALA A 1 -3.52 -2.26 -10.77
C ALA A 1 -3.09 -3.65 -11.18
N LEU A 2 -3.22 -4.62 -10.28
CA LEU A 2 -3.06 -6.05 -10.54
C LEU A 2 -4.44 -6.70 -10.45
N ILE A 3 -4.97 -7.19 -11.58
CA ILE A 3 -6.27 -7.85 -11.65
C ILE A 3 -6.11 -9.34 -11.99
N GLY A 4 -7.15 -10.12 -11.73
CA GLY A 4 -7.19 -11.56 -12.07
C GLY A 4 -8.23 -12.29 -11.22
N PRO A 5 -8.65 -13.50 -11.62
CA PRO A 5 -9.62 -14.27 -10.87
C PRO A 5 -9.14 -14.61 -9.45
N SER A 6 -10.07 -14.99 -8.58
CA SER A 6 -9.70 -15.51 -7.25
C SER A 6 -8.80 -16.74 -7.41
N GLY A 7 -7.76 -16.85 -6.58
CA GLY A 7 -6.80 -17.96 -6.66
C GLY A 7 -5.76 -17.84 -7.78
N SER A 8 -5.74 -16.77 -8.58
CA SER A 8 -4.74 -16.61 -9.66
C SER A 8 -3.31 -16.36 -9.18
N GLY A 9 -3.08 -16.14 -7.87
CA GLY A 9 -1.76 -15.88 -7.29
C GLY A 9 -1.43 -14.40 -7.05
N LYS A 10 -2.41 -13.48 -7.12
CA LYS A 10 -2.17 -12.04 -6.87
C LYS A 10 -1.52 -11.78 -5.51
N SER A 11 -2.08 -12.33 -4.44
CA SER A 11 -1.54 -12.18 -3.08
C SER A 11 -0.13 -12.78 -2.97
N THR A 12 0.11 -13.95 -3.57
CA THR A 12 1.44 -14.58 -3.62
C THR A 12 2.45 -13.68 -4.32
N LEU A 13 2.06 -13.10 -5.47
CA LEU A 13 2.92 -12.15 -6.19
C LEU A 13 3.26 -10.92 -5.32
N LEU A 14 2.26 -10.36 -4.60
CA LEU A 14 2.48 -9.25 -3.67
C LEU A 14 3.40 -9.65 -2.51
N GLN A 15 3.26 -10.86 -1.97
CA GLN A 15 4.11 -11.37 -0.88
C GLN A 15 5.56 -11.54 -1.33
N ILE A 16 5.79 -12.07 -2.54
CA ILE A 16 7.12 -12.20 -3.14
C ILE A 16 7.72 -10.82 -3.42
N ALA A 17 6.98 -9.93 -4.10
CA ALA A 17 7.41 -8.56 -4.37
C ALA A 17 7.68 -7.77 -3.07
N GLY A 18 6.95 -8.11 -2.01
CA GLY A 18 7.10 -7.55 -0.67
C GLY A 18 8.19 -8.19 0.19
N LEU A 19 8.98 -9.11 -0.34
CA LEU A 19 10.02 -9.85 0.39
C LEU A 19 9.50 -10.60 1.63
N LEU A 20 8.22 -10.93 1.68
CA LEU A 20 7.62 -11.74 2.73
C LEU A 20 7.89 -13.22 2.48
N GLU A 21 7.84 -13.64 1.21
CA GLU A 21 8.14 -14.99 0.77
C GLU A 21 9.24 -14.98 -0.31
N PRO A 22 10.13 -15.97 -0.35
CA PRO A 22 11.08 -16.11 -1.43
C PRO A 22 10.39 -16.64 -2.69
N PRO A 23 10.80 -16.22 -3.90
CA PRO A 23 10.34 -16.86 -5.13
C PRO A 23 10.90 -18.29 -5.23
N SER A 24 10.17 -19.19 -5.88
CA SER A 24 10.66 -20.55 -6.19
C SER A 24 11.77 -20.53 -7.24
N ASP A 25 11.73 -19.55 -8.14
CA ASP A 25 12.71 -19.29 -9.19
C ASP A 25 12.64 -17.83 -9.60
N GLY A 26 13.70 -17.31 -10.25
CA GLY A 26 13.79 -15.92 -10.67
C GLY A 26 14.33 -14.98 -9.61
N GLU A 27 14.23 -13.69 -9.84
CA GLU A 27 14.84 -12.65 -9.03
C GLU A 27 13.84 -11.54 -8.67
N VAL A 28 13.98 -10.99 -7.46
CA VAL A 28 13.29 -9.78 -7.02
C VAL A 28 14.29 -8.65 -6.95
N LEU A 29 14.06 -7.60 -7.74
CA LEU A 29 14.90 -6.40 -7.77
C LEU A 29 14.14 -5.24 -7.11
N ILE A 30 14.78 -4.56 -6.15
CA ILE A 30 14.27 -3.33 -5.56
C ILE A 30 15.31 -2.24 -5.81
N ASP A 31 14.90 -1.19 -6.50
CA ASP A 31 15.78 -0.07 -6.87
C ASP A 31 17.04 -0.52 -7.65
N GLY A 32 16.90 -1.59 -8.46
CA GLY A 32 17.97 -2.19 -9.25
C GLY A 32 18.86 -3.20 -8.50
N GLU A 33 18.70 -3.35 -7.20
CA GLU A 33 19.47 -4.31 -6.40
C GLU A 33 18.73 -5.65 -6.28
N ASN A 34 19.44 -6.75 -6.49
CA ASN A 34 18.89 -8.09 -6.35
C ASN A 34 18.69 -8.42 -4.86
N CYS A 35 17.44 -8.64 -4.49
CA CYS A 35 17.02 -8.97 -3.13
C CYS A 35 16.79 -10.47 -2.92
N THR A 36 16.96 -11.29 -3.95
CA THR A 36 16.75 -12.74 -3.90
C THR A 36 17.87 -13.39 -3.10
N GLY A 37 17.53 -14.29 -2.18
CA GLY A 37 18.52 -14.95 -1.34
C GLY A 37 19.08 -14.12 -0.18
N ASN A 38 18.61 -12.90 -0.01
CA ASN A 38 19.00 -12.08 1.14
C ASN A 38 18.63 -12.75 2.47
N SER A 39 19.46 -12.52 3.50
CA SER A 39 19.16 -12.95 4.87
C SER A 39 17.85 -12.32 5.35
N ASP A 40 17.20 -12.97 6.31
CA ASP A 40 15.94 -12.44 6.87
C ASP A 40 16.09 -11.04 7.48
N GLY A 41 17.23 -10.78 8.12
CA GLY A 41 17.54 -9.44 8.66
C GLY A 41 17.61 -8.36 7.58
N LEU A 42 18.23 -8.65 6.44
CA LEU A 42 18.32 -7.71 5.31
C LEU A 42 16.95 -7.52 4.66
N ARG A 43 16.16 -8.58 4.45
CA ARG A 43 14.79 -8.48 3.95
C ARG A 43 13.91 -7.64 4.88
N THR A 44 14.06 -7.83 6.20
CA THR A 44 13.33 -7.03 7.21
C THR A 44 13.68 -5.54 7.13
N MET A 45 14.96 -5.21 6.97
CA MET A 45 15.42 -3.84 6.77
C MET A 45 14.84 -3.23 5.48
N LEU A 46 14.88 -3.96 4.37
CA LEU A 46 14.33 -3.49 3.09
C LEU A 46 12.81 -3.29 3.18
N ARG A 47 12.07 -4.20 3.82
CA ARG A 47 10.62 -4.01 4.05
C ARG A 47 10.33 -2.77 4.86
N ARG A 48 11.09 -2.53 5.94
CA ARG A 48 10.92 -1.37 6.80
C ARG A 48 11.17 -0.05 6.08
N ASP A 49 12.21 0.00 5.24
CA ASP A 49 12.71 1.25 4.68
C ASP A 49 12.14 1.57 3.29
N TYR A 50 11.72 0.55 2.52
CA TYR A 50 11.33 0.73 1.12
C TYR A 50 9.88 0.36 0.83
N LEU A 51 9.23 -0.46 1.67
CA LEU A 51 7.94 -1.05 1.35
C LEU A 51 6.87 -0.64 2.36
N GLY A 52 5.69 -0.29 1.84
CA GLY A 52 4.47 -0.14 2.63
C GLY A 52 3.48 -1.25 2.28
N PHE A 53 2.75 -1.75 3.27
CA PHE A 53 1.77 -2.82 3.08
C PHE A 53 0.39 -2.39 3.54
N VAL A 54 -0.62 -2.59 2.68
CA VAL A 54 -2.04 -2.45 3.02
C VAL A 54 -2.74 -3.76 2.68
N TYR A 55 -3.43 -4.33 3.67
CA TYR A 55 -4.16 -5.58 3.52
C TYR A 55 -5.66 -5.35 3.52
N GLN A 56 -6.41 -6.34 3.03
CA GLN A 56 -7.87 -6.36 3.05
C GLN A 56 -8.42 -6.28 4.49
N TYR A 57 -7.80 -7.01 5.42
CA TYR A 57 -8.03 -6.83 6.85
C TYR A 57 -7.03 -5.81 7.36
N HIS A 58 -7.50 -4.81 8.07
CA HIS A 58 -6.70 -3.63 8.47
C HIS A 58 -5.47 -3.97 9.31
N ASN A 59 -5.52 -5.11 10.05
CA ASN A 59 -4.44 -5.62 10.92
C ASN A 59 -3.88 -4.52 11.85
N LEU A 60 -4.77 -3.66 12.36
CA LEU A 60 -4.38 -2.66 13.35
C LEU A 60 -4.13 -3.34 14.69
N LEU A 61 -3.20 -2.79 15.45
CA LEU A 61 -2.90 -3.22 16.81
C LEU A 61 -4.03 -2.71 17.72
N PRO A 62 -4.82 -3.60 18.33
CA PRO A 62 -6.07 -3.21 19.02
C PRO A 62 -5.83 -2.42 20.31
N ASP A 63 -4.66 -2.60 20.94
CA ASP A 63 -4.28 -1.92 22.18
C ASP A 63 -3.76 -0.50 21.96
N PHE A 64 -3.45 -0.15 20.71
CA PHE A 64 -2.92 1.15 20.30
C PHE A 64 -4.02 1.99 19.64
N ASP A 65 -3.99 3.29 19.88
CA ASP A 65 -4.85 4.22 19.14
C ASP A 65 -4.41 4.41 17.67
N ALA A 66 -5.15 5.22 16.91
CA ALA A 66 -4.85 5.46 15.50
C ALA A 66 -3.48 6.12 15.31
N ALA A 67 -3.11 7.09 16.13
CA ALA A 67 -1.81 7.75 16.06
C ALA A 67 -0.68 6.78 16.42
N GLU A 68 -0.83 6.00 17.48
CA GLU A 68 0.16 5.02 17.92
C GLU A 68 0.40 3.92 16.87
N ASN A 69 -0.66 3.43 16.20
CA ASN A 69 -0.53 2.51 15.08
C ASN A 69 0.36 3.06 13.94
N VAL A 70 0.33 4.38 13.70
CA VAL A 70 1.14 5.04 12.66
C VAL A 70 2.53 5.44 13.18
N ILE A 71 2.67 5.73 14.46
CA ILE A 71 3.94 6.09 15.10
C ILE A 71 4.88 4.88 15.22
N LEU A 72 4.34 3.72 15.59
CA LEU A 72 5.13 2.53 15.94
C LEU A 72 6.13 2.09 14.85
N PRO A 73 5.78 1.97 13.57
CA PRO A 73 6.77 1.60 12.52
C PRO A 73 7.92 2.59 12.40
N GLN A 74 7.69 3.86 12.70
CA GLN A 74 8.72 4.90 12.66
C GLN A 74 9.69 4.78 13.86
N LEU A 75 9.17 4.46 15.06
CA LEU A 75 10.02 4.16 16.21
C LEU A 75 10.89 2.94 15.97
N ILE A 76 10.35 1.88 15.34
CA ILE A 76 11.11 0.68 14.95
C ILE A 76 12.20 1.04 13.94
N ALA A 77 11.97 2.04 13.07
CA ALA A 77 12.97 2.56 12.15
C ALA A 77 14.00 3.49 12.81
N GLY A 78 13.89 3.75 14.13
CA GLY A 78 14.81 4.59 14.88
C GLY A 78 14.51 6.09 14.83
N ILE A 79 13.35 6.49 14.29
CA ILE A 79 12.90 7.89 14.29
C ILE A 79 12.49 8.26 15.72
N ASN A 80 12.86 9.44 16.19
CA ASN A 80 12.47 9.88 17.52
C ASN A 80 10.94 10.13 17.61
N TYR A 81 10.41 10.01 18.82
CA TYR A 81 8.96 10.06 19.06
C TYR A 81 8.30 11.35 18.57
N LYS A 82 8.96 12.49 18.73
CA LYS A 82 8.39 13.78 18.32
C LYS A 82 8.21 13.84 16.81
N GLU A 83 9.23 13.51 16.04
CA GLU A 83 9.17 13.48 14.58
C GLU A 83 8.15 12.42 14.08
N ALA A 84 8.16 11.24 14.69
CA ALA A 84 7.22 10.17 14.35
C ALA A 84 5.76 10.61 14.61
N LYS A 85 5.51 11.30 15.73
CA LYS A 85 4.19 11.84 16.07
C LYS A 85 3.76 12.93 15.09
N ASP A 86 4.63 13.91 14.81
CA ASP A 86 4.31 15.01 13.90
C ASP A 86 3.93 14.45 12.50
N LYS A 87 4.68 13.47 12.00
CA LYS A 87 4.39 12.79 10.73
C LYS A 87 3.12 11.94 10.79
N ALA A 88 2.87 11.23 11.87
CA ALA A 88 1.64 10.46 12.04
C ALA A 88 0.41 11.36 12.02
N MET A 89 0.44 12.49 12.73
CA MET A 89 -0.65 13.48 12.74
C MET A 89 -0.88 14.05 11.35
N TRP A 90 0.18 14.38 10.61
CA TRP A 90 0.07 14.86 9.24
C TRP A 90 -0.60 13.81 8.32
N LEU A 91 -0.17 12.54 8.39
CA LEU A 91 -0.75 11.45 7.59
C LEU A 91 -2.25 11.24 7.92
N LEU A 92 -2.59 11.20 9.21
CA LEU A 92 -3.97 11.03 9.64
C LEU A 92 -4.85 12.20 9.16
N GLN A 93 -4.36 13.43 9.24
CA GLN A 93 -5.06 14.61 8.72
C GLN A 93 -5.29 14.50 7.21
N ARG A 94 -4.27 14.11 6.43
CA ARG A 94 -4.39 13.93 4.96
C ARG A 94 -5.41 12.85 4.59
N LEU A 95 -5.57 11.85 5.43
CA LEU A 95 -6.53 10.77 5.25
C LEU A 95 -7.91 11.05 5.90
N GLY A 96 -8.15 12.30 6.33
CA GLY A 96 -9.46 12.74 6.86
C GLY A 96 -9.76 12.21 8.26
N LEU A 97 -8.74 11.99 9.09
CA LEU A 97 -8.84 11.42 10.44
C LEU A 97 -8.42 12.40 11.56
N SER A 98 -8.51 13.72 11.31
CA SER A 98 -8.05 14.77 12.25
C SER A 98 -8.72 14.76 13.63
N ASN A 99 -9.84 14.05 13.79
CA ASN A 99 -10.56 13.94 15.07
C ASN A 99 -10.66 12.46 15.51
N ARG A 100 -9.81 11.60 14.98
CA ARG A 100 -9.81 10.16 15.24
C ARG A 100 -8.47 9.63 15.74
N GLU A 101 -7.48 10.50 15.90
CA GLU A 101 -6.11 10.14 16.24
C GLU A 101 -5.97 9.36 17.56
N ASN A 102 -6.82 9.66 18.53
CA ASN A 102 -6.81 9.02 19.85
C ASN A 102 -7.85 7.88 19.98
N HIS A 103 -8.51 7.49 18.88
CA HIS A 103 -9.50 6.41 18.91
C HIS A 103 -8.78 5.06 18.69
N ARG A 104 -9.18 4.06 19.47
CA ARG A 104 -8.75 2.68 19.27
C ARG A 104 -9.49 2.05 18.09
N PRO A 105 -8.94 1.00 17.45
CA PRO A 105 -9.59 0.34 16.31
C PRO A 105 -11.05 -0.01 16.53
N ALA A 106 -11.42 -0.47 17.73
CA ALA A 106 -12.81 -0.80 18.05
C ALA A 106 -13.79 0.39 18.04
N GLU A 107 -13.27 1.62 18.09
CA GLU A 107 -14.06 2.86 18.10
C GLU A 107 -14.14 3.50 16.69
N LEU A 108 -13.47 2.89 15.70
CA LEU A 108 -13.38 3.35 14.33
C LEU A 108 -14.29 2.52 13.42
N SER A 109 -14.94 3.18 12.46
CA SER A 109 -15.61 2.49 11.35
C SER A 109 -14.60 1.73 10.48
N GLY A 110 -15.06 0.73 9.70
CA GLY A 110 -14.19 -0.05 8.82
C GLY A 110 -13.39 0.83 7.84
N GLY A 111 -14.01 1.88 7.27
CA GLY A 111 -13.32 2.82 6.40
C GLY A 111 -12.29 3.70 7.14
N GLU A 112 -12.55 4.08 8.39
CA GLU A 112 -11.58 4.79 9.24
C GLU A 112 -10.40 3.88 9.59
N GLN A 113 -10.66 2.62 9.98
CA GLN A 113 -9.61 1.63 10.23
C GLN A 113 -8.72 1.44 8.99
N GLN A 114 -9.31 1.35 7.81
CA GLN A 114 -8.55 1.20 6.56
C GLN A 114 -7.68 2.43 6.28
N ARG A 115 -8.21 3.64 6.51
CA ARG A 115 -7.40 4.85 6.37
C ARG A 115 -6.25 4.92 7.38
N VAL A 116 -6.44 4.43 8.62
CA VAL A 116 -5.33 4.28 9.59
C VAL A 116 -4.30 3.26 9.09
N ALA A 117 -4.73 2.12 8.53
CA ALA A 117 -3.82 1.12 7.95
C ALA A 117 -3.02 1.69 6.76
N ILE A 118 -3.65 2.52 5.93
CA ILE A 118 -2.97 3.26 4.84
C ILE A 118 -1.94 4.25 5.44
N ALA A 119 -2.32 5.04 6.45
CA ALA A 119 -1.40 5.96 7.14
C ALA A 119 -0.17 5.22 7.69
N ARG A 120 -0.40 4.08 8.34
CA ARG A 120 0.67 3.22 8.87
C ARG A 120 1.59 2.71 7.77
N ALA A 121 1.06 2.28 6.64
CA ALA A 121 1.85 1.82 5.51
C ALA A 121 2.74 2.92 4.91
N LEU A 122 2.33 4.18 5.01
CA LEU A 122 3.05 5.35 4.51
C LEU A 122 4.01 5.98 5.54
N ALA A 123 4.00 5.50 6.79
CA ALA A 123 4.70 6.11 7.91
C ALA A 123 6.21 6.26 7.69
N ASN A 124 6.87 5.27 7.11
CA ASN A 124 8.32 5.29 6.82
C ASN A 124 8.67 5.90 5.45
N ALA A 125 7.73 6.58 4.78
CA ALA A 125 7.91 7.12 3.43
C ALA A 125 8.46 6.08 2.45
N PRO A 126 7.75 4.95 2.25
CA PRO A 126 8.21 3.86 1.39
C PRO A 126 8.37 4.35 -0.06
N LYS A 127 9.13 3.60 -0.87
CA LYS A 127 9.23 3.81 -2.32
C LYS A 127 8.14 3.04 -3.09
N LEU A 128 7.64 1.95 -2.52
CA LEU A 128 6.59 1.12 -3.11
C LEU A 128 5.53 0.76 -2.07
N LEU A 129 4.29 1.02 -2.43
CA LEU A 129 3.12 0.54 -1.69
C LEU A 129 2.59 -0.72 -2.35
N LEU A 130 2.44 -1.79 -1.56
CA LEU A 130 1.81 -3.04 -1.94
C LEU A 130 0.47 -3.14 -1.23
N ALA A 131 -0.61 -3.22 -1.98
CA ALA A 131 -1.95 -3.31 -1.41
C ALA A 131 -2.70 -4.53 -1.96
N ASP A 132 -3.20 -5.36 -1.07
CA ASP A 132 -3.99 -6.55 -1.42
C ASP A 132 -5.45 -6.30 -1.02
N GLU A 133 -6.30 -6.07 -2.04
CA GLU A 133 -7.73 -5.77 -1.89
C GLU A 133 -8.01 -4.69 -0.82
N PRO A 134 -7.38 -3.50 -0.89
CA PRO A 134 -7.38 -2.54 0.22
C PRO A 134 -8.75 -1.99 0.60
N THR A 135 -9.79 -2.29 -0.18
CA THR A 135 -11.17 -1.86 0.08
C THR A 135 -12.18 -3.00 0.00
N GLY A 136 -11.70 -4.24 -0.09
CA GLY A 136 -12.55 -5.41 -0.34
C GLY A 136 -13.57 -5.73 0.77
N ASN A 137 -13.38 -5.23 1.99
CA ASN A 137 -14.28 -5.43 3.13
C ASN A 137 -15.18 -4.22 3.42
N LEU A 138 -15.18 -3.21 2.55
CA LEU A 138 -15.95 -1.99 2.73
C LEU A 138 -17.19 -1.97 1.84
N ASP A 139 -18.21 -1.25 2.25
CA ASP A 139 -19.35 -0.96 1.37
C ASP A 139 -18.90 -0.12 0.15
N PRO A 140 -19.65 -0.16 -0.98
CA PRO A 140 -19.21 0.46 -2.23
C PRO A 140 -18.88 1.96 -2.11
N ASN A 141 -19.66 2.74 -1.39
CA ASN A 141 -19.44 4.18 -1.25
C ASN A 141 -18.17 4.48 -0.43
N THR A 142 -17.99 3.78 0.67
CA THR A 142 -16.79 3.89 1.52
C THR A 142 -15.55 3.40 0.77
N SER A 143 -15.67 2.30 0.02
CA SER A 143 -14.62 1.74 -0.83
C SER A 143 -14.09 2.78 -1.84
N ASP A 144 -14.99 3.41 -2.59
CA ASP A 144 -14.62 4.45 -3.56
C ASP A 144 -13.88 5.62 -2.91
N ASN A 145 -14.41 6.13 -1.78
CA ASN A 145 -13.80 7.25 -1.07
C ASN A 145 -12.40 6.91 -0.54
N VAL A 146 -12.24 5.75 0.11
CA VAL A 146 -10.94 5.30 0.64
C VAL A 146 -9.94 5.10 -0.48
N PHE A 147 -10.37 4.49 -1.60
CA PHE A 147 -9.50 4.24 -2.74
C PHE A 147 -9.06 5.54 -3.42
N LEU A 148 -9.96 6.49 -3.64
CA LEU A 148 -9.62 7.79 -4.21
C LEU A 148 -8.63 8.56 -3.33
N THR A 149 -8.87 8.59 -2.02
CA THR A 149 -7.95 9.20 -1.06
C THR A 149 -6.56 8.55 -1.11
N LEU A 150 -6.50 7.22 -1.21
CA LEU A 150 -5.24 6.49 -1.39
C LEU A 150 -4.51 6.93 -2.67
N LEU A 151 -5.22 7.01 -3.81
CA LEU A 151 -4.61 7.44 -5.09
C LEU A 151 -4.12 8.91 -5.04
N GLU A 152 -4.84 9.79 -4.35
CA GLU A 152 -4.43 11.19 -4.14
C GLU A 152 -3.10 11.26 -3.38
N VAL A 153 -2.99 10.53 -2.25
CA VAL A 153 -1.76 10.50 -1.46
C VAL A 153 -0.60 9.88 -2.25
N VAL A 154 -0.84 8.80 -3.01
CA VAL A 154 0.18 8.19 -3.89
C VAL A 154 0.70 9.21 -4.92
N LYS A 155 -0.18 9.98 -5.55
CA LYS A 155 0.22 11.03 -6.53
C LYS A 155 0.99 12.17 -5.87
N GLU A 156 0.52 12.66 -4.74
CA GLU A 156 1.16 13.77 -4.03
C GLU A 156 2.57 13.44 -3.53
N THR A 157 2.77 12.20 -3.11
CA THR A 157 4.07 11.74 -2.58
C THR A 157 5.03 11.24 -3.67
N GLY A 158 4.55 11.06 -4.91
CA GLY A 158 5.33 10.43 -5.99
C GLY A 158 5.62 8.95 -5.76
N LEU A 159 4.89 8.32 -4.84
CA LEU A 159 5.02 6.91 -4.46
C LEU A 159 4.56 5.99 -5.61
N SER A 160 5.30 4.93 -5.86
CA SER A 160 4.82 3.84 -6.71
C SER A 160 3.86 2.93 -5.92
N ALA A 161 2.78 2.48 -6.55
CA ALA A 161 1.84 1.57 -5.90
C ALA A 161 1.47 0.39 -6.80
N LEU A 162 1.50 -0.82 -6.25
CA LEU A 162 0.95 -2.03 -6.86
C LEU A 162 -0.24 -2.50 -6.02
N ILE A 163 -1.44 -2.37 -6.59
CA ILE A 163 -2.70 -2.64 -5.91
C ILE A 163 -3.40 -3.82 -6.58
N ALA A 164 -3.50 -4.94 -5.87
CA ALA A 164 -4.34 -6.05 -6.31
C ALA A 164 -5.80 -5.73 -5.98
N THR A 165 -6.66 -5.89 -6.97
CA THR A 165 -8.11 -5.72 -6.80
C THR A 165 -8.89 -6.53 -7.83
N HIS A 166 -10.08 -6.99 -7.43
CA HIS A 166 -11.06 -7.57 -8.34
C HIS A 166 -12.05 -6.53 -8.89
N ASN A 167 -12.03 -5.31 -8.36
CA ASN A 167 -12.88 -4.21 -8.81
C ASN A 167 -12.26 -3.52 -10.04
N ILE A 168 -12.85 -3.80 -11.21
CA ILE A 168 -12.38 -3.28 -12.50
C ILE A 168 -12.52 -1.77 -12.60
N ASP A 169 -13.56 -1.19 -11.99
CA ASP A 169 -13.79 0.27 -12.03
C ASP A 169 -12.69 1.01 -11.25
N LEU A 170 -12.27 0.46 -10.11
CA LEU A 170 -11.14 0.99 -9.35
C LEU A 170 -9.82 0.79 -10.10
N ALA A 171 -9.60 -0.39 -10.68
CA ALA A 171 -8.40 -0.67 -11.48
C ALA A 171 -8.24 0.32 -12.66
N ASN A 172 -9.37 0.68 -13.31
CA ASN A 172 -9.37 1.63 -14.44
C ASN A 172 -9.05 3.09 -14.03
N LYS A 173 -9.08 3.41 -12.74
CA LYS A 173 -8.66 4.73 -12.22
C LYS A 173 -7.13 4.85 -12.07
N MET A 174 -6.40 3.74 -12.20
CA MET A 174 -4.94 3.69 -12.07
C MET A 174 -4.23 3.88 -13.42
N ASP A 175 -2.95 4.21 -13.38
CA ASP A 175 -2.15 4.53 -14.55
C ASP A 175 -1.97 3.32 -15.49
N ARG A 176 -1.83 2.13 -14.90
CA ARG A 176 -1.57 0.88 -15.62
C ARG A 176 -2.34 -0.27 -14.99
N VAL A 177 -2.88 -1.14 -15.84
CA VAL A 177 -3.54 -2.38 -15.42
C VAL A 177 -2.75 -3.57 -15.94
N VAL A 178 -2.42 -4.49 -15.04
CA VAL A 178 -1.76 -5.77 -15.34
C VAL A 178 -2.69 -6.90 -14.90
N SER A 179 -2.91 -7.87 -15.77
CA SER A 179 -3.74 -9.04 -15.48
C SER A 179 -2.87 -10.25 -15.20
N LEU A 180 -3.18 -10.98 -14.13
CA LEU A 180 -2.57 -12.27 -13.83
C LEU A 180 -3.56 -13.38 -14.16
N GLN A 181 -3.25 -14.17 -15.21
CA GLN A 181 -4.05 -15.29 -15.67
C GLN A 181 -3.15 -16.48 -15.99
N ASP A 182 -3.51 -17.65 -15.51
CA ASP A 182 -2.78 -18.90 -15.74
C ASP A 182 -1.27 -18.79 -15.44
N GLY A 183 -0.93 -18.11 -14.34
CA GLY A 183 0.45 -17.88 -13.91
C GLY A 183 1.23 -16.87 -14.75
N THR A 184 0.58 -16.20 -15.70
CA THR A 184 1.26 -15.26 -16.61
C THR A 184 0.72 -13.83 -16.41
N LEU A 185 1.65 -12.86 -16.36
CA LEU A 185 1.30 -11.43 -16.33
C LEU A 185 1.10 -10.90 -17.75
N GLN A 186 -0.08 -10.32 -17.99
CA GLN A 186 -0.42 -9.62 -19.22
C GLN A 186 -0.67 -8.14 -18.92
N GLY A 187 0.09 -7.23 -19.53
CA GLY A 187 -0.03 -5.79 -19.28
C GLY A 187 -0.94 -5.10 -20.29
N LYS A 188 -1.86 -4.23 -19.79
CA LYS A 188 -2.54 -3.21 -20.59
C LYS A 188 -2.17 -1.84 -20.00
N ILE A 189 -1.68 -0.93 -20.85
CA ILE A 189 -1.48 0.47 -20.50
C ILE A 189 -2.80 1.17 -20.72
N ASN A 190 -3.36 1.83 -19.73
CA ASN A 190 -4.53 2.70 -19.93
C ASN A 190 -4.13 3.90 -20.78
N ASN A 191 -4.71 4.04 -21.96
CA ASN A 191 -4.43 5.10 -22.96
C ASN A 191 -4.69 6.55 -22.45
N ARG A 192 -5.13 6.75 -21.23
CA ARG A 192 -5.35 8.10 -20.68
C ARG A 192 -4.05 8.92 -20.54
N PHE A 193 -2.89 8.27 -20.40
CA PHE A 193 -1.60 8.95 -20.20
C PHE A 193 -0.82 9.19 -21.51
N LEU A 194 -1.10 8.47 -22.59
CA LEU A 194 -0.43 8.71 -23.87
C LEU A 194 -0.80 10.05 -24.52
N LYS A 195 -1.88 10.70 -24.09
CA LYS A 195 -2.27 12.03 -24.61
C LYS A 195 -1.50 13.19 -24.02
N ASN A 196 -0.77 13.03 -22.91
CA ASN A 196 -0.03 14.11 -22.25
C ASN A 196 1.48 14.05 -22.48
N THR A 197 2.02 13.02 -23.14
CA THR A 197 3.46 12.88 -23.43
C THR A 197 3.84 13.36 -24.83
N GLU A 198 2.88 13.70 -25.68
CA GLU A 198 3.18 14.26 -27.03
C GLU A 198 3.60 15.74 -27.02
N ASN A 199 3.65 16.41 -25.85
CA ASN A 199 4.06 17.82 -25.74
C ASN A 199 5.48 18.04 -25.17
N PHE A 200 6.33 17.02 -25.14
CA PHE A 200 7.72 17.11 -24.70
C PHE A 200 8.69 16.52 -25.75
N TYR A 201 8.61 17.03 -27.00
CA TYR A 201 9.72 16.96 -27.97
C TYR A 201 9.76 18.27 -28.75
#